data_909063d318da29fea3b6248987d09561
#
_entry.id   909063d318da29fea3b6248987d09561
#
_cell.length_a   1.000
_cell.length_b   1.000
_cell.length_c   1.000
_cell.angle_alpha   90.00
_cell.angle_beta   90.00
_cell.angle_gamma   90.00
#
_symmetry.space_group_name_H-M   'P 1'
#
loop_
_entity.id
_entity.type
_entity.pdbx_description
1 polymer ?
#
loop_
_entity_poly.entity_id
_entity_poly.type
_entity_poly.pdbx_seq_one_letter_code
_entity_poly.pdbx_strand_id
1 'polypeptide(L)'
;MNLYGDRGNILTLQRRAQWRGIEVSVREISVGDRLARGDFDIYFFGGGQDQSQDIVGEDLQRGNGEMLIHEVNRGVPLLSICGGYQLLGQYYQPKIGPQIPGVGLFDAYTVAGDKRMVGNLSLRMDQQLKDEVGEPDTLVGFENHSGQTFLGSSATPLGTVITGSGNNGQDHTEGAVYHHAIGCYLHGSLLPKNPQLTDWLLKKALQASGQDHDLSRIDDHFELTAHRKALQRAKEVG
;
A
#
# COMPACT_ATOMS: atom_id res chain seq x y z
N MET A 1 12.05 5.89 1.53
CA MET A 1 12.15 4.78 0.59
C MET A 1 11.32 5.13 -0.65
N ASN A 2 11.90 5.14 -1.82
CA ASN A 2 11.23 5.57 -3.06
C ASN A 2 11.86 4.84 -4.25
N LEU A 3 11.64 3.52 -4.32
CA LEU A 3 12.19 2.63 -5.35
C LEU A 3 11.07 2.03 -6.21
N TYR A 4 11.44 1.49 -7.37
CA TYR A 4 10.57 0.71 -8.26
C TYR A 4 9.33 1.44 -8.82
N GLY A 5 9.41 2.78 -9.01
CA GLY A 5 8.33 3.55 -9.64
C GLY A 5 7.21 3.97 -8.69
N ASP A 6 7.34 3.76 -7.39
CA ASP A 6 6.31 4.11 -6.39
C ASP A 6 5.94 5.59 -6.38
N ARG A 7 6.84 6.48 -6.87
CA ARG A 7 6.55 7.89 -7.10
C ARG A 7 5.31 8.12 -7.99
N GLY A 8 5.01 7.19 -8.90
CA GLY A 8 3.81 7.25 -9.72
C GLY A 8 2.52 7.22 -8.90
N ASN A 9 2.52 6.58 -7.72
CA ASN A 9 1.37 6.60 -6.80
C ASN A 9 1.13 8.01 -6.27
N ILE A 10 2.17 8.71 -5.83
CA ILE A 10 2.09 10.10 -5.36
C ILE A 10 1.60 11.03 -6.46
N LEU A 11 2.17 10.90 -7.67
CA LEU A 11 1.75 11.70 -8.83
C LEU A 11 0.29 11.47 -9.19
N THR A 12 -0.19 10.22 -9.10
CA THR A 12 -1.59 9.90 -9.39
C THR A 12 -2.53 10.54 -8.37
N LEU A 13 -2.22 10.44 -7.07
CA LEU A 13 -2.99 11.11 -6.03
C LEU A 13 -3.05 12.62 -6.27
N GLN A 14 -1.89 13.26 -6.51
CA GLN A 14 -1.83 14.70 -6.81
C GLN A 14 -2.68 15.08 -8.03
N ARG A 15 -2.53 14.36 -9.16
CA ARG A 15 -3.24 14.68 -10.40
C ARG A 15 -4.74 14.49 -10.27
N ARG A 16 -5.19 13.38 -9.67
CA ARG A 16 -6.62 13.12 -9.50
C ARG A 16 -7.28 14.11 -8.53
N ALA A 17 -6.55 14.58 -7.52
CA ALA A 17 -7.00 15.68 -6.66
C ALA A 17 -7.06 17.01 -7.41
N GLN A 18 -6.00 17.37 -8.15
CA GLN A 18 -5.96 18.62 -8.95
C GLN A 18 -7.05 18.69 -10.01
N TRP A 19 -7.38 17.58 -10.68
CA TRP A 19 -8.50 17.53 -11.64
C TRP A 19 -9.87 17.84 -10.99
N ARG A 20 -9.95 17.71 -9.67
CA ARG A 20 -11.14 18.05 -8.87
C ARG A 20 -11.03 19.39 -8.16
N GLY A 21 -10.01 20.19 -8.45
CA GLY A 21 -9.77 21.46 -7.80
C GLY A 21 -9.29 21.37 -6.36
N ILE A 22 -8.83 20.18 -5.93
CA ILE A 22 -8.28 19.96 -4.59
C ILE A 22 -6.78 20.22 -4.63
N GLU A 23 -6.31 21.13 -3.78
CA GLU A 23 -4.89 21.43 -3.63
C GLU A 23 -4.20 20.34 -2.80
N VAL A 24 -3.06 19.85 -3.28
CA VAL A 24 -2.26 18.82 -2.61
C VAL A 24 -0.81 19.29 -2.49
N SER A 25 -0.32 19.36 -1.27
CA SER A 25 1.10 19.52 -0.97
C SER A 25 1.72 18.18 -0.61
N VAL A 26 2.93 17.91 -1.08
CA VAL A 26 3.70 16.70 -0.75
C VAL A 26 4.92 17.11 0.08
N ARG A 27 5.05 16.52 1.25
CA ARG A 27 6.22 16.65 2.12
C ARG A 27 6.91 15.30 2.26
N GLU A 28 8.19 15.25 1.95
CA GLU A 28 9.01 14.07 2.18
C GLU A 28 9.45 14.03 3.65
N ILE A 29 9.34 12.85 4.26
CA ILE A 29 9.81 12.55 5.60
C ILE A 29 11.06 11.69 5.50
N SER A 30 12.16 12.19 6.02
CA SER A 30 13.44 11.51 6.05
C SER A 30 13.72 10.90 7.43
N VAL A 31 14.70 10.00 7.49
CA VAL A 31 15.19 9.44 8.75
C VAL A 31 15.64 10.57 9.67
N GLY A 32 15.15 10.59 10.89
CA GLY A 32 15.41 11.65 11.89
C GLY A 32 14.34 12.73 11.96
N ASP A 33 13.49 12.88 10.93
CA ASP A 33 12.32 13.76 11.02
C ASP A 33 11.30 13.19 12.02
N ARG A 34 10.49 14.05 12.60
CA ARG A 34 9.43 13.66 13.53
C ARG A 34 8.06 13.96 12.95
N LEU A 35 7.19 12.97 13.04
CA LEU A 35 5.78 13.12 12.76
C LEU A 35 5.07 13.68 13.99
N ALA A 36 4.14 14.61 13.76
CA ALA A 36 3.24 15.09 14.78
C ALA A 36 1.78 14.77 14.41
N ARG A 37 0.92 14.82 15.40
CA ARG A 37 -0.51 14.56 15.23
C ARG A 37 -1.13 15.58 14.28
N GLY A 38 -1.83 15.09 13.25
CA GLY A 38 -2.52 15.95 12.28
C GLY A 38 -1.62 16.62 11.25
N ASP A 39 -0.35 16.20 11.13
CA ASP A 39 0.58 16.75 10.14
C ASP A 39 0.13 16.50 8.70
N PHE A 40 -0.58 15.38 8.44
CA PHE A 40 -0.94 14.92 7.10
C PHE A 40 -2.35 14.33 7.05
N ASP A 41 -2.97 14.46 5.88
CA ASP A 41 -4.28 13.89 5.57
C ASP A 41 -4.17 12.50 4.93
N ILE A 42 -2.97 12.14 4.45
CA ILE A 42 -2.65 10.83 3.87
C ILE A 42 -1.16 10.53 4.04
N TYR A 43 -0.84 9.28 4.32
CA TYR A 43 0.55 8.78 4.37
C TYR A 43 0.82 7.82 3.22
N PHE A 44 2.01 7.95 2.63
CA PHE A 44 2.52 7.02 1.64
C PHE A 44 3.89 6.51 2.05
N PHE A 45 4.06 5.20 2.09
CA PHE A 45 5.31 4.55 2.47
C PHE A 45 5.75 3.59 1.35
N GLY A 46 6.66 4.02 0.50
CA GLY A 46 7.14 3.26 -0.66
C GLY A 46 8.06 2.10 -0.32
N GLY A 47 8.40 1.32 -1.34
CA GLY A 47 9.37 0.23 -1.25
C GLY A 47 10.80 0.72 -1.01
N GLY A 48 11.66 -0.16 -0.49
CA GLY A 48 13.07 0.10 -0.23
C GLY A 48 13.90 -1.17 -0.37
N GLN A 49 15.24 -1.02 -0.50
CA GLN A 49 16.17 -2.13 -0.46
C GLN A 49 16.39 -2.59 1.00
N ASP A 50 16.73 -3.86 1.19
CA ASP A 50 16.96 -4.46 2.52
C ASP A 50 17.92 -3.64 3.39
N GLN A 51 19.00 -3.11 2.80
CA GLN A 51 19.99 -2.28 3.50
C GLN A 51 19.42 -0.96 4.07
N SER A 52 18.31 -0.47 3.54
CA SER A 52 17.64 0.73 4.03
C SER A 52 16.59 0.41 5.11
N GLN A 53 16.15 -0.84 5.19
CA GLN A 53 15.10 -1.25 6.11
C GLN A 53 15.54 -1.21 7.57
N ASP A 54 16.81 -1.56 7.86
CA ASP A 54 17.37 -1.49 9.24
C ASP A 54 17.28 -0.07 9.78
N ILE A 55 17.79 0.91 9.01
CA ILE A 55 17.84 2.31 9.43
C ILE A 55 16.44 2.89 9.60
N VAL A 56 15.55 2.60 8.65
CA VAL A 56 14.16 3.08 8.68
C VAL A 56 13.37 2.38 9.79
N GLY A 57 13.59 1.07 10.00
CA GLY A 57 12.99 0.31 11.09
C GLY A 57 13.35 0.91 12.45
N GLU A 58 14.64 1.21 12.69
CA GLU A 58 15.08 1.90 13.90
C GLU A 58 14.44 3.27 14.08
N ASP A 59 14.31 4.05 13.01
CA ASP A 59 13.69 5.38 13.07
C ASP A 59 12.19 5.30 13.42
N LEU A 60 11.48 4.32 12.85
CA LEU A 60 10.08 4.04 13.18
C LEU A 60 9.91 3.68 14.66
N GLN A 61 10.81 2.89 15.23
CA GLN A 61 10.80 2.52 16.65
C GLN A 61 11.05 3.70 17.60
N ARG A 62 11.61 4.82 17.11
CA ARG A 62 11.84 6.04 17.89
C ARG A 62 10.62 6.96 18.02
N GLY A 63 9.42 6.49 17.68
CA GLY A 63 8.15 7.18 17.89
C GLY A 63 7.35 7.45 16.63
N ASN A 64 7.96 7.49 15.43
CA ASN A 64 7.21 7.68 14.18
C ASN A 64 6.23 6.54 13.92
N GLY A 65 6.56 5.29 14.30
CA GLY A 65 5.67 4.15 14.18
C GLY A 65 4.41 4.28 15.04
N GLU A 66 4.56 4.67 16.31
CA GLU A 66 3.42 4.93 17.21
C GLU A 66 2.54 6.07 16.68
N MET A 67 3.16 7.09 16.09
CA MET A 67 2.43 8.20 15.49
C MET A 67 1.62 7.74 14.27
N LEU A 68 2.19 6.90 13.40
CA LEU A 68 1.44 6.31 12.26
C LEU A 68 0.25 5.48 12.74
N ILE A 69 0.41 4.62 13.75
CA ILE A 69 -0.70 3.87 14.36
C ILE A 69 -1.78 4.83 14.85
N HIS A 70 -1.38 5.88 15.57
CA HIS A 70 -2.31 6.87 16.08
C HIS A 70 -3.11 7.54 14.96
N GLU A 71 -2.44 7.98 13.89
CA GLU A 71 -3.08 8.67 12.76
C GLU A 71 -4.02 7.72 11.98
N VAL A 72 -3.62 6.47 11.75
CA VAL A 72 -4.49 5.46 11.13
C VAL A 72 -5.72 5.18 11.98
N ASN A 73 -5.56 5.06 13.31
CA ASN A 73 -6.70 4.90 14.24
C ASN A 73 -7.63 6.13 14.27
N ARG A 74 -7.11 7.31 13.94
CA ARG A 74 -7.90 8.54 13.77
C ARG A 74 -8.65 8.58 12.40
N GLY A 75 -8.39 7.62 11.53
CA GLY A 75 -9.02 7.49 10.22
C GLY A 75 -8.21 8.03 9.05
N VAL A 76 -6.96 8.47 9.25
CA VAL A 76 -6.07 8.90 8.17
C VAL A 76 -5.69 7.71 7.31
N PRO A 77 -5.89 7.75 5.99
CA PRO A 77 -5.48 6.67 5.11
C PRO A 77 -3.96 6.59 4.98
N LEU A 78 -3.48 5.35 4.82
CA LEU A 78 -2.09 5.04 4.60
C LEU A 78 -1.95 4.00 3.50
N LEU A 79 -1.07 4.22 2.53
CA LEU A 79 -0.68 3.23 1.54
C LEU A 79 0.79 2.89 1.73
N SER A 80 1.09 1.60 1.96
CA SER A 80 2.46 1.10 2.08
C SER A 80 2.75 0.00 1.06
N ILE A 81 3.90 0.09 0.40
CA ILE A 81 4.30 -0.82 -0.66
C ILE A 81 5.58 -1.57 -0.26
N CYS A 82 5.59 -2.89 -0.44
CA CYS A 82 6.76 -3.77 -0.32
C CYS A 82 7.51 -3.58 1.01
N GLY A 83 8.71 -3.01 1.02
CA GLY A 83 9.48 -2.75 2.24
C GLY A 83 8.73 -1.90 3.27
N GLY A 84 7.91 -0.93 2.81
CA GLY A 84 7.03 -0.17 3.68
C GLY A 84 5.97 -1.04 4.34
N TYR A 85 5.35 -1.94 3.59
CA TYR A 85 4.40 -2.91 4.11
C TYR A 85 5.04 -3.85 5.15
N GLN A 86 6.24 -4.37 4.86
CA GLN A 86 6.99 -5.25 5.76
C GLN A 86 7.30 -4.59 7.11
N LEU A 87 7.76 -3.33 7.10
CA LEU A 87 8.10 -2.58 8.32
C LEU A 87 6.88 -2.15 9.13
N LEU A 88 5.71 -2.07 8.52
CA LEU A 88 4.46 -1.78 9.23
C LEU A 88 3.78 -3.04 9.81
N GLY A 89 4.28 -4.24 9.50
CA GLY A 89 3.92 -5.48 10.19
C GLY A 89 4.55 -5.58 11.60
N GLN A 90 4.51 -6.77 12.19
CA GLN A 90 5.07 -7.06 13.51
C GLN A 90 6.60 -7.12 13.48
N TYR A 91 7.17 -7.77 12.46
CA TYR A 91 8.61 -7.86 12.23
C TYR A 91 8.95 -8.30 10.80
N TYR A 92 10.19 -8.02 10.40
CA TYR A 92 10.82 -8.60 9.23
C TYR A 92 12.03 -9.45 9.65
N GLN A 93 12.05 -10.72 9.23
CA GLN A 93 13.19 -11.63 9.43
C GLN A 93 14.00 -11.72 8.14
N PRO A 94 15.16 -11.05 8.02
CA PRO A 94 16.05 -11.19 6.88
C PRO A 94 16.72 -12.56 6.87
N LYS A 95 17.26 -13.00 5.71
CA LYS A 95 18.04 -14.25 5.60
C LYS A 95 19.29 -14.24 6.46
N ILE A 96 19.94 -13.10 6.58
CA ILE A 96 21.17 -12.89 7.33
C ILE A 96 20.98 -11.65 8.20
N GLY A 97 21.32 -11.78 9.46
CA GLY A 97 21.18 -10.69 10.43
C GLY A 97 20.03 -10.88 11.42
N PRO A 98 19.91 -9.93 12.35
CA PRO A 98 18.87 -9.97 13.37
C PRO A 98 17.49 -9.68 12.76
N GLN A 99 16.47 -10.09 13.48
CA GLN A 99 15.10 -9.69 13.19
C GLN A 99 14.94 -8.17 13.32
N ILE A 100 14.28 -7.54 12.36
CA ILE A 100 13.97 -6.12 12.36
C ILE A 100 12.56 -5.96 12.95
N PRO A 101 12.41 -5.31 14.12
CA PRO A 101 11.11 -5.04 14.69
C PRO A 101 10.29 -4.14 13.76
N GLY A 102 9.05 -4.51 13.52
CA GLY A 102 8.10 -3.69 12.78
C GLY A 102 7.28 -2.77 13.71
N VAL A 103 6.39 -2.02 13.12
CA VAL A 103 5.50 -1.08 13.83
C VAL A 103 4.32 -1.80 14.50
N GLY A 104 3.91 -2.96 13.94
CA GLY A 104 2.74 -3.69 14.42
C GLY A 104 1.41 -3.06 14.02
N LEU A 105 1.39 -2.22 12.98
CA LEU A 105 0.15 -1.67 12.42
C LEU A 105 -0.71 -2.79 11.80
N PHE A 106 -0.07 -3.67 11.02
CA PHE A 106 -0.72 -4.85 10.47
C PHE A 106 -0.40 -6.08 11.34
N ASP A 107 -1.41 -6.90 11.63
CA ASP A 107 -1.20 -8.23 12.22
C ASP A 107 -0.62 -9.17 11.15
N ALA A 108 0.63 -8.94 10.84
CA ALA A 108 1.38 -9.67 9.81
C ALA A 108 2.87 -9.67 10.14
N TYR A 109 3.58 -10.70 9.70
CA TYR A 109 5.04 -10.74 9.78
C TYR A 109 5.63 -11.20 8.45
N THR A 110 6.87 -10.81 8.18
CA THR A 110 7.55 -11.16 6.94
C THR A 110 8.85 -11.92 7.22
N VAL A 111 9.10 -12.95 6.43
CA VAL A 111 10.35 -13.72 6.43
C VAL A 111 10.96 -13.67 5.03
N ALA A 112 12.26 -13.45 4.94
CA ALA A 112 12.96 -13.49 3.65
C ALA A 112 12.88 -14.88 3.03
N GLY A 113 12.30 -14.99 1.86
CA GLY A 113 12.20 -16.25 1.11
C GLY A 113 13.44 -16.52 0.26
N ASP A 114 13.56 -17.76 -0.22
CA ASP A 114 14.66 -18.19 -1.11
C ASP A 114 14.42 -17.80 -2.56
N LYS A 115 13.16 -17.73 -2.98
CA LYS A 115 12.75 -17.40 -4.33
C LYS A 115 12.26 -15.96 -4.40
N ARG A 116 12.72 -15.23 -5.43
CA ARG A 116 12.17 -13.92 -5.75
C ARG A 116 10.91 -14.08 -6.58
N MET A 117 9.83 -13.49 -6.12
CA MET A 117 8.54 -13.42 -6.79
C MET A 117 8.53 -12.16 -7.68
N VAL A 118 8.47 -12.38 -9.00
CA VAL A 118 8.53 -11.31 -10.01
C VAL A 118 7.53 -11.62 -11.11
N GLY A 119 6.58 -10.75 -11.31
CA GLY A 119 5.56 -10.96 -12.34
C GLY A 119 4.36 -10.02 -12.24
N ASN A 120 3.41 -10.24 -13.13
CA ASN A 120 2.14 -9.56 -13.04
C ASN A 120 1.37 -10.11 -11.84
N LEU A 121 0.79 -9.22 -11.07
CA LEU A 121 -0.04 -9.56 -9.90
C LEU A 121 -1.43 -8.98 -10.09
N SER A 122 -2.44 -9.80 -9.93
CA SER A 122 -3.82 -9.37 -9.87
C SER A 122 -4.56 -10.08 -8.75
N LEU A 123 -5.47 -9.37 -8.12
CA LEU A 123 -6.28 -9.88 -7.02
C LEU A 123 -7.74 -9.43 -7.16
N ARG A 124 -8.63 -10.12 -6.48
CA ARG A 124 -9.98 -9.67 -6.16
C ARG A 124 -9.97 -9.12 -4.75
N MET A 125 -10.44 -7.89 -4.57
CA MET A 125 -10.52 -7.24 -3.26
C MET A 125 -11.35 -8.07 -2.28
N ASP A 126 -10.99 -7.97 -1.00
CA ASP A 126 -11.87 -8.44 0.07
C ASP A 126 -13.24 -7.77 -0.03
N GLN A 127 -14.30 -8.49 0.34
CA GLN A 127 -15.67 -8.02 0.12
C GLN A 127 -15.96 -6.73 0.88
N GLN A 128 -15.49 -6.58 2.11
CA GLN A 128 -15.70 -5.37 2.89
C GLN A 128 -15.02 -4.15 2.24
N LEU A 129 -13.78 -4.33 1.79
CA LEU A 129 -13.07 -3.26 1.08
C LEU A 129 -13.73 -2.92 -0.26
N LYS A 130 -14.17 -3.93 -1.02
CA LYS A 130 -14.88 -3.73 -2.28
C LYS A 130 -16.15 -2.90 -2.09
N ASP A 131 -16.91 -3.15 -1.04
CA ASP A 131 -18.16 -2.41 -0.75
C ASP A 131 -17.89 -0.91 -0.49
N GLU A 132 -16.71 -0.57 0.00
CA GLU A 132 -16.27 0.81 0.21
C GLU A 132 -15.62 1.45 -1.03
N VAL A 133 -14.77 0.70 -1.74
CA VAL A 133 -13.98 1.18 -2.89
C VAL A 133 -14.81 1.20 -4.17
N GLY A 134 -15.67 0.22 -4.39
CA GLY A 134 -16.51 0.08 -5.58
C GLY A 134 -15.85 -0.73 -6.70
N GLU A 135 -16.38 -0.54 -7.91
CA GLU A 135 -15.93 -1.27 -9.11
C GLU A 135 -14.78 -0.55 -9.84
N PRO A 136 -13.89 -1.30 -10.52
CA PRO A 136 -13.84 -2.78 -10.60
C PRO A 136 -13.42 -3.42 -9.27
N ASP A 137 -13.91 -4.66 -9.02
CA ASP A 137 -13.62 -5.45 -7.82
C ASP A 137 -12.20 -6.01 -7.77
N THR A 138 -11.41 -5.76 -8.81
CA THR A 138 -10.04 -6.26 -8.97
C THR A 138 -9.02 -5.15 -8.81
N LEU A 139 -7.82 -5.51 -8.33
CA LEU A 139 -6.63 -4.66 -8.37
C LEU A 139 -5.56 -5.35 -9.22
N VAL A 140 -4.78 -4.53 -9.94
CA VAL A 140 -3.71 -5.00 -10.83
C VAL A 140 -2.41 -4.26 -10.55
N GLY A 141 -1.30 -4.97 -10.63
CA GLY A 141 0.04 -4.41 -10.42
C GLY A 141 1.11 -5.39 -10.88
N PHE A 142 2.28 -5.21 -10.31
CA PHE A 142 3.46 -6.04 -10.58
C PHE A 142 4.16 -6.35 -9.25
N GLU A 143 4.41 -7.63 -8.96
CA GLU A 143 5.16 -8.03 -7.79
C GLU A 143 6.66 -8.14 -8.08
N ASN A 144 7.49 -7.73 -7.14
CA ASN A 144 8.95 -7.86 -7.23
C ASN A 144 9.56 -7.87 -5.82
N HIS A 145 9.45 -8.99 -5.16
CA HIS A 145 9.92 -9.17 -3.77
C HIS A 145 10.39 -10.60 -3.51
N SER A 146 11.16 -10.79 -2.46
CA SER A 146 11.54 -12.11 -1.91
C SER A 146 10.98 -12.34 -0.51
N GLY A 147 10.47 -11.30 0.15
CA GLY A 147 9.80 -11.43 1.44
C GLY A 147 8.50 -12.23 1.29
N GLN A 148 8.28 -13.14 2.21
CA GLN A 148 7.03 -13.90 2.36
C GLN A 148 6.32 -13.36 3.59
N THR A 149 5.17 -12.73 3.38
CA THR A 149 4.34 -12.16 4.44
C THR A 149 3.24 -13.12 4.83
N PHE A 150 3.11 -13.36 6.11
CA PHE A 150 2.09 -14.21 6.71
C PHE A 150 1.17 -13.36 7.57
N LEU A 151 -0.11 -13.46 7.32
CA LEU A 151 -1.14 -12.74 8.06
C LEU A 151 -1.45 -13.46 9.37
N GLY A 152 -1.63 -12.70 10.44
CA GLY A 152 -2.16 -13.18 11.70
C GLY A 152 -3.67 -13.40 11.66
N SER A 153 -4.20 -13.95 12.72
CA SER A 153 -5.62 -14.35 12.80
C SER A 153 -6.60 -13.16 12.82
N SER A 154 -6.13 -11.97 13.16
CA SER A 154 -6.95 -10.74 13.18
C SER A 154 -6.76 -9.87 11.91
N ALA A 155 -5.87 -10.27 11.01
CA ALA A 155 -5.60 -9.51 9.78
C ALA A 155 -6.67 -9.76 8.72
N THR A 156 -7.08 -8.70 8.06
CA THR A 156 -7.90 -8.78 6.85
C THR A 156 -6.96 -8.63 5.64
N PRO A 157 -6.94 -9.59 4.68
CA PRO A 157 -6.17 -9.43 3.46
C PRO A 157 -6.74 -8.29 2.60
N LEU A 158 -5.90 -7.64 1.80
CA LEU A 158 -6.36 -6.72 0.75
C LEU A 158 -7.26 -7.44 -0.26
N GLY A 159 -6.93 -8.69 -0.52
CA GLY A 159 -7.79 -9.56 -1.33
C GLY A 159 -7.18 -10.93 -1.61
N THR A 160 -7.88 -11.66 -2.49
CA THR A 160 -7.49 -13.01 -2.95
C THR A 160 -6.78 -12.92 -4.30
N VAL A 161 -5.61 -13.52 -4.42
CA VAL A 161 -4.81 -13.56 -5.65
C VAL A 161 -5.55 -14.29 -6.77
N ILE A 162 -5.61 -13.66 -7.94
CA ILE A 162 -6.09 -14.24 -9.19
C ILE A 162 -4.90 -14.76 -10.01
N THR A 163 -3.83 -13.94 -10.09
CA THR A 163 -2.59 -14.26 -10.79
C THR A 163 -1.42 -13.66 -10.01
N GLY A 164 -0.33 -14.38 -9.93
CA GLY A 164 0.86 -13.99 -9.18
C GLY A 164 1.01 -14.77 -7.89
N SER A 165 1.96 -14.35 -7.07
CA SER A 165 2.32 -15.02 -5.80
C SER A 165 1.66 -14.36 -4.59
N GLY A 166 1.46 -13.05 -4.63
CA GLY A 166 0.89 -12.30 -3.51
C GLY A 166 1.80 -12.29 -2.29
N ASN A 167 1.21 -12.35 -1.11
CA ASN A 167 1.93 -12.23 0.16
C ASN A 167 3.09 -13.25 0.31
N ASN A 168 2.88 -14.50 -0.10
CA ASN A 168 3.88 -15.57 0.16
C ASN A 168 3.90 -16.69 -0.87
N GLY A 169 3.03 -16.65 -1.88
CA GLY A 169 2.91 -17.66 -2.93
C GLY A 169 2.28 -18.98 -2.47
N GLN A 170 1.65 -19.04 -1.30
CA GLN A 170 1.11 -20.27 -0.70
C GLN A 170 -0.37 -20.17 -0.32
N ASP A 171 -0.78 -19.10 0.32
CA ASP A 171 -2.11 -18.95 0.92
C ASP A 171 -3.11 -18.20 0.03
N HIS A 172 -2.68 -17.79 -1.17
CA HIS A 172 -3.47 -17.03 -2.12
C HIS A 172 -3.99 -15.68 -1.59
N THR A 173 -3.38 -15.12 -0.55
CA THR A 173 -3.69 -13.77 -0.09
C THR A 173 -2.71 -12.75 -0.66
N GLU A 174 -3.16 -11.51 -0.77
CA GLU A 174 -2.30 -10.37 -1.07
C GLU A 174 -2.64 -9.21 -0.15
N GLY A 175 -1.57 -8.57 0.35
CA GLY A 175 -1.64 -7.40 1.20
C GLY A 175 -2.32 -7.62 2.54
N ALA A 176 -2.50 -6.52 3.25
CA ALA A 176 -3.27 -6.42 4.48
C ALA A 176 -4.00 -5.09 4.54
N VAL A 177 -5.15 -5.07 5.22
CA VAL A 177 -5.95 -3.88 5.48
C VAL A 177 -6.16 -3.74 6.98
N TYR A 178 -6.00 -2.51 7.49
CA TYR A 178 -6.34 -2.14 8.85
C TYR A 178 -6.93 -0.72 8.86
N HIS A 179 -8.19 -0.58 9.20
CA HIS A 179 -8.93 0.67 9.00
C HIS A 179 -8.79 1.18 7.56
N HIS A 180 -8.19 2.36 7.36
CA HIS A 180 -7.91 2.92 6.03
C HIS A 180 -6.42 2.78 5.62
N ALA A 181 -5.67 1.95 6.32
CA ALA A 181 -4.31 1.59 5.94
C ALA A 181 -4.30 0.34 5.06
N ILE A 182 -3.53 0.39 3.99
CA ILE A 182 -3.28 -0.71 3.05
C ILE A 182 -1.79 -0.95 2.98
N GLY A 183 -1.38 -2.21 3.17
CA GLY A 183 -0.05 -2.71 2.87
C GLY A 183 -0.11 -3.74 1.76
N CYS A 184 0.79 -3.70 0.76
CA CYS A 184 0.76 -4.66 -0.33
C CYS A 184 2.10 -4.78 -1.07
N TYR A 185 2.18 -5.79 -1.96
CA TYR A 185 3.30 -5.99 -2.88
C TYR A 185 3.02 -5.50 -4.31
N LEU A 186 1.89 -4.87 -4.56
CA LEU A 186 1.53 -4.33 -5.86
C LEU A 186 2.39 -3.12 -6.22
N HIS A 187 3.46 -3.36 -6.96
CA HIS A 187 4.35 -2.35 -7.52
C HIS A 187 3.95 -1.89 -8.93
N GLY A 188 4.89 -1.13 -9.55
CA GLY A 188 4.77 -0.62 -10.91
C GLY A 188 3.76 0.50 -11.01
N SER A 189 3.67 1.30 -9.97
CA SER A 189 2.64 2.27 -9.61
C SER A 189 1.26 1.63 -9.61
N LEU A 190 0.80 1.24 -8.42
CA LEU A 190 -0.51 0.63 -8.19
C LEU A 190 -1.64 1.56 -8.64
N LEU A 191 -1.61 2.80 -8.18
CA LEU A 191 -2.74 3.73 -8.27
C LEU A 191 -3.13 4.15 -9.71
N PRO A 192 -2.18 4.35 -10.66
CA PRO A 192 -2.57 4.74 -12.03
C PRO A 192 -3.46 3.74 -12.76
N LYS A 193 -3.38 2.45 -12.40
CA LYS A 193 -4.18 1.38 -13.01
C LYS A 193 -5.40 0.98 -12.17
N ASN A 194 -5.56 1.59 -11.00
CA ASN A 194 -6.64 1.29 -10.07
C ASN A 194 -7.28 2.60 -9.58
N PRO A 195 -8.00 3.31 -10.48
CA PRO A 195 -8.53 4.64 -10.19
C PRO A 195 -9.53 4.63 -9.03
N GLN A 196 -10.32 3.55 -8.88
CA GLN A 196 -11.27 3.38 -7.79
C GLN A 196 -10.58 3.40 -6.42
N LEU A 197 -9.42 2.73 -6.29
CA LEU A 197 -8.64 2.71 -5.06
C LEU A 197 -8.02 4.08 -4.77
N THR A 198 -7.57 4.78 -5.81
CA THR A 198 -7.03 6.13 -5.68
C THR A 198 -8.08 7.10 -5.15
N ASP A 199 -9.29 7.04 -5.70
CA ASP A 199 -10.40 7.90 -5.29
C ASP A 199 -10.87 7.58 -3.88
N TRP A 200 -10.89 6.29 -3.51
CA TRP A 200 -11.17 5.89 -2.13
C TRP A 200 -10.15 6.48 -1.14
N LEU A 201 -8.84 6.40 -1.43
CA LEU A 201 -7.80 7.01 -0.59
C LEU A 201 -7.99 8.53 -0.47
N LEU A 202 -8.27 9.23 -1.57
CA LEU A 202 -8.53 10.67 -1.55
C LEU A 202 -9.78 11.03 -0.73
N LYS A 203 -10.86 10.26 -0.89
CA LYS A 203 -12.09 10.44 -0.11
C LYS A 203 -11.82 10.27 1.39
N LYS A 204 -11.07 9.22 1.78
CA LYS A 204 -10.72 8.99 3.18
C LYS A 204 -9.79 10.09 3.74
N ALA A 205 -8.89 10.64 2.92
CA ALA A 205 -8.05 11.77 3.31
C ALA A 205 -8.88 13.03 3.60
N LEU A 206 -9.83 13.36 2.74
CA LEU A 206 -10.75 14.48 2.95
C LEU A 206 -11.63 14.30 4.19
N GLN A 207 -12.13 13.09 4.42
CA GLN A 207 -12.90 12.76 5.63
C GLN A 207 -12.05 12.93 6.90
N ALA A 208 -10.80 12.46 6.89
CA ALA A 208 -9.90 12.59 8.02
C ALA A 208 -9.52 14.04 8.34
N SER A 209 -9.49 14.92 7.32
CA SER A 209 -9.28 16.38 7.48
C SER A 209 -10.55 17.14 7.88
N GLY A 210 -11.68 16.45 8.08
CA GLY A 210 -12.95 17.08 8.43
C GLY A 210 -13.67 17.74 7.25
N GLN A 211 -13.25 17.45 6.03
CA GLN A 211 -13.89 17.89 4.80
C GLN A 211 -14.77 16.76 4.28
N ASP A 212 -16.06 16.95 4.30
CA ASP A 212 -17.02 16.01 3.70
C ASP A 212 -17.26 16.43 2.26
N HIS A 213 -16.41 15.94 1.37
CA HIS A 213 -16.55 16.17 -0.06
C HIS A 213 -16.78 14.87 -0.80
N ASP A 214 -17.94 14.76 -1.42
CA ASP A 214 -18.12 13.80 -2.49
C ASP A 214 -17.21 14.19 -3.66
N LEU A 215 -16.30 13.28 -4.04
CA LEU A 215 -15.41 13.50 -5.17
C LEU A 215 -16.21 13.61 -6.47
N SER A 216 -16.07 14.72 -7.17
CA SER A 216 -16.68 14.88 -8.50
C SER A 216 -16.17 13.79 -9.44
N ARG A 217 -17.05 13.29 -10.31
CA ARG A 217 -16.69 12.29 -11.31
C ARG A 217 -15.71 12.87 -12.31
N ILE A 218 -14.72 12.07 -12.67
CA ILE A 218 -13.80 12.33 -13.79
C ILE A 218 -13.87 11.18 -14.78
N ASP A 219 -13.44 11.41 -16.00
CA ASP A 219 -13.39 10.35 -17.03
C ASP A 219 -12.20 9.43 -16.78
N ASP A 220 -12.48 8.20 -16.39
CA ASP A 220 -11.51 7.14 -16.13
C ASP A 220 -11.32 6.17 -17.32
N HIS A 221 -11.72 6.57 -18.53
CA HIS A 221 -11.68 5.67 -19.69
C HIS A 221 -10.28 5.08 -19.93
N PHE A 222 -9.23 5.90 -19.83
CA PHE A 222 -7.85 5.45 -20.06
C PHE A 222 -7.36 4.54 -18.94
N GLU A 223 -7.59 4.90 -17.69
CA GLU A 223 -7.21 4.15 -16.50
C GLU A 223 -7.90 2.78 -16.47
N LEU A 224 -9.20 2.74 -16.70
CA LEU A 224 -9.96 1.50 -16.76
C LEU A 224 -9.59 0.63 -17.97
N THR A 225 -9.19 1.23 -19.09
CA THR A 225 -8.65 0.49 -20.23
C THR A 225 -7.29 -0.10 -19.90
N ALA A 226 -6.40 0.65 -19.22
CA ALA A 226 -5.12 0.15 -18.75
C ALA A 226 -5.30 -0.98 -17.72
N HIS A 227 -6.25 -0.83 -16.79
CA HIS A 227 -6.64 -1.85 -15.82
C HIS A 227 -7.03 -3.16 -16.50
N ARG A 228 -8.02 -3.10 -17.43
CA ARG A 228 -8.49 -4.29 -18.16
C ARG A 228 -7.37 -4.99 -18.93
N LYS A 229 -6.50 -4.22 -19.62
CA LYS A 229 -5.35 -4.77 -20.35
C LYS A 229 -4.33 -5.42 -19.41
N ALA A 230 -4.06 -4.81 -18.25
CA ALA A 230 -3.16 -5.38 -17.26
C ALA A 230 -3.72 -6.69 -16.68
N LEU A 231 -5.01 -6.73 -16.37
CA LEU A 231 -5.71 -7.94 -15.88
C LEU A 231 -5.68 -9.06 -16.92
N GLN A 232 -5.95 -8.75 -18.18
CA GLN A 232 -5.86 -9.71 -19.28
C GLN A 232 -4.43 -10.25 -19.42
N ARG A 233 -3.43 -9.37 -19.48
CA ARG A 233 -2.02 -9.76 -19.61
C ARG A 233 -1.56 -10.62 -18.43
N ALA A 234 -1.98 -10.31 -17.22
CA ALA A 234 -1.68 -11.13 -16.06
C ALA A 234 -2.16 -12.57 -16.22
N LYS A 235 -3.37 -12.78 -16.75
CA LYS A 235 -3.94 -14.12 -17.02
C LYS A 235 -3.25 -14.88 -18.15
N GLU A 236 -2.68 -14.18 -19.13
CA GLU A 236 -2.03 -14.80 -20.30
C GLU A 236 -0.58 -15.23 -20.00
N VAL A 237 0.08 -14.64 -19.02
CA VAL A 237 1.53 -14.83 -18.76
C VAL A 237 1.79 -15.45 -17.38
N GLY A 238 0.75 -15.56 -16.56
CA GLY A 238 0.78 -16.10 -15.17
C GLY A 238 0.50 -17.62 -15.11
#